data_5e0f1e3192823331d7299a6991db905d
#
_entry.id   5e0f1e3192823331d7299a6991db905d
#
_cell.length_a   1.000
_cell.length_b   1.000
_cell.length_c   1.000
_cell.angle_alpha   90.00
_cell.angle_beta   90.00
_cell.angle_gamma   90.00
#
_symmetry.space_group_name_H-M   'P 1'
#
loop_
_entity.id
_entity.type
_entity.pdbx_description
1 polymer ?
#
loop_
_entity_poly.entity_id
_entity_poly.type
_entity_poly.pdbx_seq_one_letter_code
_entity_poly.pdbx_strand_id
1 'polypeptide(L)'
;MKNLAKALLNYFFKGLIVVVPLGAAAFLIFWAVSNIDSALNLSDVIWTNSKGKPMYIPGLGILNVFVVIMIAGILVTNVVTDPIRRWFNRWINRLPFFNFLYSSIKDLTEAFVGDEKKFNEAVIVEVNEFGLKKIGFLVQKDLSKLGLPGEVAVYFPYSYSFAGQVVIISADKVKPVDKNAADMMKFVISGGVSGLD
;
A
#
# COMPACT_ATOMS: atom_id res chain seq x y z
N MET A 1 -50.74 0.08 -3.76
CA MET A 1 -49.61 0.37 -4.69
C MET A 1 -48.41 1.04 -4.00
N LYS A 2 -48.58 2.02 -3.11
CA LYS A 2 -47.47 2.71 -2.41
C LYS A 2 -46.58 1.77 -1.56
N ASN A 3 -47.13 0.74 -0.94
CA ASN A 3 -46.40 -0.20 -0.08
C ASN A 3 -45.53 -1.20 -0.91
N LEU A 4 -45.99 -1.59 -2.09
CA LEU A 4 -45.25 -2.46 -3.00
C LEU A 4 -44.02 -1.75 -3.58
N ALA A 5 -44.18 -0.51 -4.01
CA ALA A 5 -43.10 0.32 -4.51
C ALA A 5 -42.00 0.57 -3.44
N LYS A 6 -42.43 0.83 -2.18
CA LYS A 6 -41.47 0.96 -1.07
C LYS A 6 -40.72 -0.34 -0.77
N ALA A 7 -41.43 -1.48 -0.84
CA ALA A 7 -40.79 -2.79 -0.64
C ALA A 7 -39.76 -3.10 -1.73
N LEU A 8 -40.11 -2.85 -3.00
CA LEU A 8 -39.19 -3.03 -4.13
C LEU A 8 -37.95 -2.13 -4.05
N LEU A 9 -38.14 -0.86 -3.70
CA LEU A 9 -37.02 0.06 -3.48
C LEU A 9 -36.11 -0.42 -2.34
N ASN A 10 -36.67 -0.91 -1.25
CA ASN A 10 -35.89 -1.42 -0.13
C ASN A 10 -35.06 -2.67 -0.53
N TYR A 11 -35.65 -3.60 -1.29
CA TYR A 11 -34.89 -4.74 -1.83
C TYR A 11 -33.80 -4.30 -2.83
N PHE A 12 -34.09 -3.30 -3.67
CA PHE A 12 -33.14 -2.74 -4.60
C PHE A 12 -31.91 -2.15 -3.85
N PHE A 13 -32.15 -1.31 -2.84
CA PHE A 13 -31.05 -0.71 -2.08
C PHE A 13 -30.26 -1.76 -1.27
N LYS A 14 -30.91 -2.77 -0.71
CA LYS A 14 -30.22 -3.87 -0.05
C LYS A 14 -29.33 -4.66 -1.03
N GLY A 15 -29.85 -4.93 -2.24
CA GLY A 15 -29.07 -5.56 -3.29
C GLY A 15 -27.88 -4.69 -3.74
N LEU A 16 -28.09 -3.38 -3.85
CA LEU A 16 -27.05 -2.43 -4.25
C LEU A 16 -25.87 -2.40 -3.27
N ILE A 17 -26.15 -2.44 -1.96
CA ILE A 17 -25.13 -2.46 -0.91
C ILE A 17 -24.19 -3.68 -1.07
N VAL A 18 -24.70 -4.81 -1.55
CA VAL A 18 -23.90 -6.03 -1.75
C VAL A 18 -23.23 -6.03 -3.14
N VAL A 19 -23.98 -5.68 -4.17
CA VAL A 19 -23.52 -5.81 -5.57
C VAL A 19 -22.47 -4.73 -5.93
N VAL A 20 -22.63 -3.50 -5.41
CA VAL A 20 -21.71 -2.40 -5.76
C VAL A 20 -20.28 -2.65 -5.26
N PRO A 21 -20.02 -3.02 -3.99
CA PRO A 21 -18.65 -3.30 -3.56
C PRO A 21 -18.05 -4.50 -4.31
N LEU A 22 -18.83 -5.55 -4.54
CA LEU A 22 -18.37 -6.74 -5.26
C LEU A 22 -18.04 -6.41 -6.72
N GLY A 23 -18.93 -5.67 -7.39
CA GLY A 23 -18.75 -5.24 -8.78
C GLY A 23 -17.57 -4.27 -8.92
N ALA A 24 -17.41 -3.34 -7.99
CA ALA A 24 -16.28 -2.41 -7.97
C ALA A 24 -14.94 -3.15 -7.78
N ALA A 25 -14.88 -4.10 -6.85
CA ALA A 25 -13.69 -4.92 -6.65
C ALA A 25 -13.33 -5.75 -7.89
N ALA A 26 -14.32 -6.43 -8.48
CA ALA A 26 -14.13 -7.20 -9.71
C ALA A 26 -13.69 -6.31 -10.89
N PHE A 27 -14.30 -5.13 -11.04
CA PHE A 27 -13.92 -4.16 -12.06
C PHE A 27 -12.49 -3.66 -11.88
N LEU A 28 -12.08 -3.30 -10.66
CA LEU A 28 -10.72 -2.83 -10.39
C LEU A 28 -9.67 -3.90 -10.68
N ILE A 29 -9.96 -5.17 -10.32
CA ILE A 29 -9.06 -6.29 -10.62
C ILE A 29 -8.94 -6.46 -12.14
N PHE A 30 -10.07 -6.53 -12.85
CA PHE A 30 -10.09 -6.69 -14.31
C PHE A 30 -9.38 -5.52 -14.99
N TRP A 31 -9.64 -4.29 -14.57
CA TRP A 31 -8.99 -3.08 -15.10
C TRP A 31 -7.46 -3.10 -14.88
N ALA A 32 -7.01 -3.46 -13.67
CA ALA A 32 -5.58 -3.56 -13.37
C ALA A 32 -4.89 -4.61 -14.23
N VAL A 33 -5.49 -5.81 -14.35
CA VAL A 33 -4.99 -6.90 -15.21
C VAL A 33 -4.87 -6.46 -16.65
N SER A 34 -5.94 -5.86 -17.20
CA SER A 34 -5.97 -5.42 -18.61
C SER A 34 -4.94 -4.33 -18.89
N ASN A 35 -4.71 -3.39 -17.95
CA ASN A 35 -3.70 -2.36 -18.13
C ASN A 35 -2.27 -2.93 -18.06
N ILE A 36 -2.01 -3.89 -17.17
CA ILE A 36 -0.73 -4.59 -17.09
C ILE A 36 -0.46 -5.39 -18.36
N ASP A 37 -1.45 -6.15 -18.85
CA ASP A 37 -1.36 -6.89 -20.10
C ASP A 37 -1.04 -5.97 -21.28
N SER A 38 -1.73 -4.81 -21.35
CA SER A 38 -1.53 -3.83 -22.43
C SER A 38 -0.18 -3.13 -22.36
N ALA A 39 0.28 -2.78 -21.16
CA ALA A 39 1.55 -2.07 -20.95
C ALA A 39 2.77 -2.93 -21.31
N LEU A 40 2.69 -4.23 -21.08
CA LEU A 40 3.80 -5.15 -21.35
C LEU A 40 3.79 -5.70 -22.79
N ASN A 41 2.66 -5.63 -23.50
CA ASN A 41 2.45 -6.08 -24.90
C ASN A 41 3.13 -7.43 -25.24
N LEU A 42 3.24 -8.30 -24.23
CA LEU A 42 3.95 -9.59 -24.34
C LEU A 42 3.12 -10.66 -25.05
N SER A 43 1.79 -10.47 -25.15
CA SER A 43 0.91 -11.36 -25.88
C SER A 43 1.24 -11.42 -27.35
N ASP A 44 1.69 -10.31 -27.96
CA ASP A 44 2.06 -10.21 -29.37
C ASP A 44 3.38 -10.94 -29.69
N VAL A 45 4.23 -11.15 -28.68
CA VAL A 45 5.56 -11.74 -28.84
C VAL A 45 5.55 -13.27 -28.63
N ILE A 46 4.66 -13.78 -27.78
CA ILE A 46 4.77 -15.17 -27.27
C ILE A 46 3.82 -16.13 -28.01
N TRP A 47 2.65 -15.69 -28.44
CA TRP A 47 1.66 -16.59 -29.04
C TRP A 47 0.97 -15.97 -30.24
N THR A 48 1.38 -16.36 -31.43
CA THR A 48 0.67 -16.08 -32.68
C THR A 48 -0.15 -17.30 -33.09
N ASN A 49 -1.41 -17.07 -33.40
CA ASN A 49 -2.28 -18.11 -33.99
C ASN A 49 -1.77 -18.48 -35.40
N SER A 50 -2.10 -19.66 -35.90
CA SER A 50 -1.76 -20.16 -37.26
C SER A 50 -2.10 -19.17 -38.41
N LYS A 51 -2.82 -18.07 -38.12
CA LYS A 51 -3.15 -16.97 -39.05
C LYS A 51 -2.37 -15.67 -38.78
N GLY A 52 -1.29 -15.72 -37.98
CA GLY A 52 -0.45 -14.55 -37.67
C GLY A 52 -1.10 -13.44 -36.83
N LYS A 53 -2.24 -13.75 -36.17
CA LYS A 53 -2.88 -12.77 -35.25
C LYS A 53 -2.49 -13.07 -33.79
N PRO A 54 -2.18 -12.05 -32.99
CA PRO A 54 -1.91 -12.21 -31.57
C PRO A 54 -3.11 -12.86 -30.87
N MET A 55 -2.85 -13.86 -30.06
CA MET A 55 -3.87 -14.57 -29.30
C MET A 55 -3.91 -13.97 -27.89
N TYR A 56 -4.96 -13.22 -27.60
CA TYR A 56 -5.17 -12.66 -26.25
C TYR A 56 -5.63 -13.78 -25.29
N ILE A 57 -4.79 -14.10 -24.31
CA ILE A 57 -5.13 -15.01 -23.22
C ILE A 57 -5.21 -14.18 -21.93
N PRO A 58 -6.44 -14.00 -21.38
CA PRO A 58 -6.59 -13.23 -20.14
C PRO A 58 -5.78 -13.84 -19.00
N GLY A 59 -4.98 -13.01 -18.30
CA GLY A 59 -4.17 -13.42 -17.17
C GLY A 59 -2.72 -13.81 -17.49
N LEU A 60 -2.32 -13.93 -18.76
CA LEU A 60 -0.92 -14.14 -19.13
C LEU A 60 -0.02 -12.99 -18.71
N GLY A 61 -0.52 -11.74 -18.75
CA GLY A 61 0.24 -10.59 -18.29
C GLY A 61 0.56 -10.65 -16.79
N ILE A 62 -0.37 -11.10 -15.96
CA ILE A 62 -0.10 -11.30 -14.53
C ILE A 62 1.00 -12.35 -14.33
N LEU A 63 0.92 -13.47 -15.05
CA LEU A 63 1.92 -14.52 -14.96
C LEU A 63 3.29 -14.00 -15.39
N ASN A 64 3.35 -13.23 -16.47
CA ASN A 64 4.60 -12.63 -16.96
C ASN A 64 5.17 -11.63 -15.96
N VAL A 65 4.34 -10.74 -15.40
CA VAL A 65 4.76 -9.82 -14.32
C VAL A 65 5.31 -10.59 -13.14
N PHE A 66 4.61 -11.64 -12.70
CA PHE A 66 5.04 -12.48 -11.59
C PHE A 66 6.41 -13.13 -11.89
N VAL A 67 6.58 -13.69 -13.08
CA VAL A 67 7.85 -14.30 -13.52
C VAL A 67 8.97 -13.25 -13.57
N VAL A 68 8.72 -12.08 -14.13
CA VAL A 68 9.71 -10.98 -14.20
C VAL A 68 10.13 -10.53 -12.81
N ILE A 69 9.17 -10.32 -11.89
CA ILE A 69 9.45 -9.94 -10.50
C ILE A 69 10.24 -11.05 -9.79
N MET A 70 9.87 -12.32 -10.00
CA MET A 70 10.56 -13.44 -9.40
C MET A 70 11.99 -13.58 -9.90
N ILE A 71 12.22 -13.43 -11.22
CA ILE A 71 13.57 -13.40 -11.80
C ILE A 71 14.37 -12.23 -11.25
N ALA A 72 13.79 -11.02 -11.20
CA ALA A 72 14.45 -9.86 -10.63
C ALA A 72 14.82 -10.08 -9.16
N GLY A 73 13.91 -10.66 -8.36
CA GLY A 73 14.17 -11.01 -6.96
C GLY A 73 15.31 -12.01 -6.80
N ILE A 74 15.33 -13.08 -7.60
CA ILE A 74 16.41 -14.08 -7.59
C ILE A 74 17.75 -13.45 -7.99
N LEU A 75 17.75 -12.60 -9.03
CA LEU A 75 18.96 -11.91 -9.47
C LEU A 75 19.50 -10.96 -8.39
N VAL A 76 18.62 -10.19 -7.77
CA VAL A 76 19.03 -9.27 -6.69
C VAL A 76 19.57 -10.02 -5.48
N THR A 77 18.97 -11.15 -5.12
CA THR A 77 19.33 -11.89 -3.91
C THR A 77 20.59 -12.75 -4.11
N ASN A 78 20.74 -13.39 -5.28
CA ASN A 78 21.78 -14.40 -5.48
C ASN A 78 22.94 -13.94 -6.40
N VAL A 79 22.73 -12.99 -7.29
CA VAL A 79 23.67 -12.62 -8.37
C VAL A 79 24.17 -11.19 -8.24
N VAL A 80 23.43 -10.31 -7.57
CA VAL A 80 23.85 -8.90 -7.45
C VAL A 80 24.99 -8.80 -6.45
N THR A 81 26.19 -9.01 -6.97
CA THR A 81 27.44 -8.68 -6.28
C THR A 81 27.56 -7.16 -6.08
N ASP A 82 28.29 -6.72 -5.05
CA ASP A 82 28.53 -5.32 -4.74
C ASP A 82 28.91 -4.42 -5.94
N PRO A 83 29.67 -4.87 -6.96
CA PRO A 83 29.97 -4.04 -8.14
C PRO A 83 28.74 -3.72 -8.98
N ILE A 84 27.81 -4.67 -9.17
CA ILE A 84 26.57 -4.45 -9.95
C ILE A 84 25.65 -3.47 -9.22
N ARG A 85 25.50 -3.66 -7.91
CA ARG A 85 24.73 -2.75 -7.06
C ARG A 85 25.28 -1.34 -7.08
N ARG A 86 26.61 -1.17 -7.01
CA ARG A 86 27.28 0.14 -7.11
C ARG A 86 27.14 0.76 -8.50
N TRP A 87 27.19 -0.03 -9.57
CA TRP A 87 26.97 0.43 -10.93
C TRP A 87 25.56 0.95 -11.14
N PHE A 88 24.55 0.19 -10.71
CA PHE A 88 23.13 0.55 -10.78
C PHE A 88 22.82 1.83 -9.98
N ASN A 89 23.28 1.89 -8.73
CA ASN A 89 23.15 3.10 -7.90
C ASN A 89 23.82 4.31 -8.51
N ARG A 90 24.98 4.13 -9.15
CA ARG A 90 25.69 5.21 -9.82
C ARG A 90 24.94 5.75 -11.04
N TRP A 91 24.24 4.89 -11.76
CA TRP A 91 23.40 5.26 -12.89
C TRP A 91 22.15 6.03 -12.45
N ILE A 92 21.43 5.52 -11.45
CA ILE A 92 20.25 6.17 -10.88
C ILE A 92 20.60 7.55 -10.31
N ASN A 93 21.73 7.67 -9.60
CA ASN A 93 22.16 8.93 -9.00
C ASN A 93 22.60 9.99 -10.02
N ARG A 94 22.85 9.61 -11.28
CA ARG A 94 23.14 10.57 -12.36
C ARG A 94 21.91 11.32 -12.88
N LEU A 95 20.72 10.83 -12.60
CA LEU A 95 19.45 11.42 -13.02
C LEU A 95 18.71 11.94 -11.78
N PRO A 96 18.91 13.22 -11.39
CA PRO A 96 18.42 13.72 -10.10
C PRO A 96 16.91 13.59 -9.94
N PHE A 97 16.13 13.82 -11.00
CA PHE A 97 14.67 13.65 -10.97
C PHE A 97 14.26 12.17 -10.83
N PHE A 98 14.94 11.28 -11.55
CA PHE A 98 14.66 9.84 -11.50
C PHE A 98 15.04 9.25 -10.12
N ASN A 99 16.16 9.69 -9.54
CA ASN A 99 16.58 9.29 -8.21
C ASN A 99 15.55 9.71 -7.15
N PHE A 100 15.03 10.94 -7.22
CA PHE A 100 13.98 11.40 -6.32
C PHE A 100 12.72 10.54 -6.41
N LEU A 101 12.23 10.28 -7.62
CA LEU A 101 11.05 9.46 -7.85
C LEU A 101 11.26 8.01 -7.40
N TYR A 102 12.39 7.41 -7.77
CA TYR A 102 12.74 6.04 -7.40
C TYR A 102 12.88 5.88 -5.89
N SER A 103 13.62 6.78 -5.22
CA SER A 103 13.76 6.72 -3.75
C SER A 103 12.43 6.90 -3.04
N SER A 104 11.59 7.81 -3.49
CA SER A 104 10.26 8.03 -2.91
C SER A 104 9.36 6.78 -3.03
N ILE A 105 9.34 6.13 -4.19
CA ILE A 105 8.57 4.89 -4.40
C ILE A 105 9.17 3.75 -3.58
N LYS A 106 10.49 3.63 -3.55
CA LYS A 106 11.21 2.63 -2.76
C LYS A 106 10.91 2.80 -1.26
N ASP A 107 11.07 4.01 -0.72
CA ASP A 107 10.81 4.32 0.68
C ASP A 107 9.35 4.04 1.06
N LEU A 108 8.41 4.36 0.14
CA LEU A 108 6.99 4.03 0.32
C LEU A 108 6.78 2.51 0.34
N THR A 109 7.41 1.78 -0.59
CA THR A 109 7.30 0.32 -0.65
C THR A 109 7.89 -0.33 0.60
N GLU A 110 9.09 0.09 1.04
CA GLU A 110 9.73 -0.41 2.26
C GLU A 110 8.94 -0.10 3.52
N ALA A 111 8.15 0.97 3.53
CA ALA A 111 7.28 1.31 4.66
C ALA A 111 6.12 0.30 4.83
N PHE A 112 5.66 -0.33 3.72
CA PHE A 112 4.55 -1.29 3.73
C PHE A 112 4.99 -2.75 3.58
N VAL A 113 6.10 -2.99 2.85
CA VAL A 113 6.57 -4.33 2.47
C VAL A 113 8.05 -4.43 2.85
N GLY A 114 8.40 -5.20 3.82
CA GLY A 114 9.79 -5.41 4.24
C GLY A 114 9.90 -5.88 5.68
N ASP A 115 11.08 -6.32 6.07
CA ASP A 115 11.36 -6.80 7.43
C ASP A 115 11.32 -5.65 8.46
N GLU A 116 11.63 -4.42 8.03
CA GLU A 116 11.52 -3.19 8.82
C GLU A 116 10.28 -2.37 8.43
N LYS A 117 9.09 -2.98 8.51
CA LYS A 117 7.84 -2.24 8.26
C LYS A 117 7.75 -1.05 9.21
N LYS A 118 7.86 0.16 8.68
CA LYS A 118 7.83 1.41 9.45
C LYS A 118 6.48 1.65 10.15
N PHE A 119 5.42 0.99 9.71
CA PHE A 119 4.08 1.08 10.31
C PHE A 119 3.70 -0.17 11.12
N ASN A 120 4.68 -0.91 11.65
CA ASN A 120 4.42 -2.14 12.41
C ASN A 120 4.04 -1.92 13.86
N GLU A 121 4.29 -0.77 14.41
CA GLU A 121 4.06 -0.46 15.81
C GLU A 121 2.95 0.58 15.93
N ALA A 122 1.72 0.10 16.16
CA ALA A 122 0.60 0.95 16.45
C ALA A 122 0.73 1.50 17.88
N VAL A 123 0.46 2.77 18.04
CA VAL A 123 0.57 3.47 19.33
C VAL A 123 -0.66 4.33 19.59
N ILE A 124 -0.96 4.50 20.89
CA ILE A 124 -1.89 5.51 21.38
C ILE A 124 -1.07 6.66 21.94
N VAL A 125 -1.35 7.84 21.47
CA VAL A 125 -0.70 9.07 21.89
C VAL A 125 -1.68 9.96 22.63
N GLU A 126 -1.28 10.44 23.77
CA GLU A 126 -2.02 11.45 24.52
C GLU A 126 -1.66 12.85 23.97
N VAL A 127 -2.64 13.48 23.31
CA VAL A 127 -2.42 14.70 22.52
C VAL A 127 -2.51 15.96 23.37
N ASN A 128 -3.30 15.91 24.45
CA ASN A 128 -3.50 17.05 25.34
C ASN A 128 -3.73 16.62 26.80
N GLU A 129 -3.65 17.59 27.72
CA GLU A 129 -3.86 17.38 29.14
C GLU A 129 -5.29 17.00 29.52
N PHE A 130 -6.26 17.12 28.61
CA PHE A 130 -7.66 16.75 28.82
C PHE A 130 -7.95 15.29 28.50
N GLY A 131 -6.90 14.49 28.23
CA GLY A 131 -7.05 13.04 27.97
C GLY A 131 -7.47 12.67 26.55
N LEU A 132 -7.40 13.62 25.58
CA LEU A 132 -7.61 13.31 24.17
C LEU A 132 -6.50 12.38 23.67
N LYS A 133 -6.88 11.23 23.11
CA LYS A 133 -5.96 10.26 22.58
C LYS A 133 -6.15 10.09 21.09
N LYS A 134 -5.05 9.86 20.38
CA LYS A 134 -5.04 9.50 18.96
C LYS A 134 -4.29 8.20 18.75
N ILE A 135 -4.75 7.41 17.79
CA ILE A 135 -4.03 6.23 17.32
C ILE A 135 -3.13 6.67 16.17
N GLY A 136 -1.86 6.29 16.25
CA GLY A 136 -0.85 6.53 15.23
C GLY A 136 0.10 5.36 15.09
N PHE A 137 1.15 5.54 14.30
CA PHE A 137 2.18 4.54 14.05
C PHE A 137 3.55 5.13 14.33
N LEU A 138 4.32 4.45 15.15
CA LEU A 138 5.67 4.88 15.50
C LEU A 138 6.60 4.67 14.30
N VAL A 139 7.09 5.77 13.72
CA VAL A 139 7.93 5.73 12.51
C VAL A 139 9.40 6.00 12.79
N GLN A 140 9.73 6.72 13.87
CA GLN A 140 11.10 6.91 14.34
C GLN A 140 11.14 6.86 15.86
N LYS A 141 12.00 6.01 16.41
CA LYS A 141 12.16 5.79 17.85
C LYS A 141 13.20 6.72 18.50
N ASP A 142 14.04 7.33 17.68
CA ASP A 142 15.11 8.22 18.15
C ASP A 142 15.30 9.39 17.18
N LEU A 143 15.17 10.58 17.69
CA LEU A 143 15.35 11.83 16.96
C LEU A 143 16.59 12.62 17.45
N SER A 144 17.52 11.97 18.13
CA SER A 144 18.77 12.59 18.60
C SER A 144 19.58 13.23 17.45
N LYS A 145 19.50 12.67 16.25
CA LYS A 145 20.13 13.25 15.03
C LYS A 145 19.53 14.60 14.61
N LEU A 146 18.32 14.89 15.05
CA LEU A 146 17.66 16.19 14.85
C LEU A 146 17.82 17.11 16.07
N GLY A 147 18.61 16.71 17.08
CA GLY A 147 18.78 17.46 18.31
C GLY A 147 17.61 17.33 19.30
N LEU A 148 16.78 16.29 19.15
CA LEU A 148 15.58 16.05 19.95
C LEU A 148 15.68 14.69 20.69
N PRO A 149 16.59 14.57 21.67
CA PRO A 149 16.71 13.33 22.44
C PRO A 149 15.47 13.11 23.32
N GLY A 150 14.99 11.87 23.39
CA GLY A 150 13.79 11.51 24.16
C GLY A 150 12.47 11.78 23.43
N GLU A 151 12.53 12.27 22.19
CA GLU A 151 11.36 12.44 21.33
C GLU A 151 11.32 11.37 20.23
N VAL A 152 10.11 11.09 19.78
CA VAL A 152 9.80 10.10 18.75
C VAL A 152 8.91 10.72 17.67
N ALA A 153 8.96 10.18 16.46
CA ALA A 153 8.05 10.58 15.39
C ALA A 153 6.91 9.57 15.26
N VAL A 154 5.68 10.08 15.29
CA VAL A 154 4.47 9.28 15.13
C VAL A 154 3.70 9.76 13.90
N TYR A 155 3.33 8.83 13.04
CA TYR A 155 2.50 9.07 11.89
C TYR A 155 1.02 8.89 12.23
N PHE A 156 0.20 9.87 11.90
CA PHE A 156 -1.25 9.86 12.09
C PHE A 156 -1.95 9.88 10.73
N PRO A 157 -2.44 8.74 10.24
CA PRO A 157 -3.23 8.70 9.00
C PRO A 157 -4.59 9.37 9.19
N TYR A 158 -5.14 9.92 8.11
CA TYR A 158 -6.52 10.42 8.09
C TYR A 158 -7.49 9.29 7.74
N SER A 159 -8.73 9.40 8.23
CA SER A 159 -9.78 8.48 7.83
C SER A 159 -10.04 8.55 6.33
N TYR A 160 -10.35 7.42 5.73
CA TYR A 160 -10.57 7.22 4.28
C TYR A 160 -9.40 7.66 3.39
N SER A 161 -8.18 7.73 3.94
CA SER A 161 -6.99 8.15 3.22
C SER A 161 -5.72 7.47 3.76
N PHE A 162 -4.75 7.24 2.86
CA PHE A 162 -3.39 6.91 3.26
C PHE A 162 -2.53 8.15 3.54
N ALA A 163 -3.02 9.34 3.26
CA ALA A 163 -2.36 10.56 3.65
C ALA A 163 -2.50 10.78 5.17
N GLY A 164 -1.55 11.50 5.75
CA GLY A 164 -1.53 11.77 7.18
C GLY A 164 -0.49 12.83 7.51
N GLN A 165 -0.19 12.97 8.79
CA GLN A 165 0.83 13.88 9.27
C GLN A 165 1.79 13.17 10.21
N VAL A 166 3.07 13.55 10.15
CA VAL A 166 4.07 13.13 11.12
C VAL A 166 4.14 14.20 12.21
N VAL A 167 4.05 13.76 13.45
CA VAL A 167 4.14 14.64 14.63
C VAL A 167 5.27 14.14 15.51
N ILE A 168 6.07 15.07 16.03
CA ILE A 168 7.13 14.79 16.99
C ILE A 168 6.54 14.94 18.38
N ILE A 169 6.75 13.94 19.22
CA ILE A 169 6.10 13.81 20.53
C ILE A 169 7.09 13.20 21.49
N SER A 170 7.04 13.62 22.75
CA SER A 170 7.82 13.03 23.83
C SER A 170 7.47 11.53 24.01
N ALA A 171 8.47 10.69 24.15
CA ALA A 171 8.32 9.22 24.18
C ALA A 171 7.44 8.74 25.34
N ASP A 172 7.39 9.47 26.47
CA ASP A 172 6.58 9.16 27.65
C ASP A 172 5.06 9.27 27.39
N LYS A 173 4.64 10.06 26.37
CA LYS A 173 3.24 10.23 25.96
C LYS A 173 2.77 9.18 24.97
N VAL A 174 3.65 8.27 24.54
CA VAL A 174 3.38 7.28 23.52
C VAL A 174 3.28 5.90 24.17
N LYS A 175 2.13 5.23 24.01
CA LYS A 175 1.87 3.90 24.56
C LYS A 175 1.66 2.91 23.42
N PRO A 176 2.40 1.80 23.37
CA PRO A 176 2.18 0.76 22.36
C PRO A 176 0.80 0.14 22.52
N VAL A 177 0.21 -0.26 21.41
CA VAL A 177 -1.05 -1.00 21.36
C VAL A 177 -0.74 -2.47 21.10
N ASP A 178 -1.22 -3.35 21.97
CA ASP A 178 -1.07 -4.79 21.82
C ASP A 178 -2.13 -5.35 20.83
N LYS A 179 -2.05 -4.89 19.60
CA LYS A 179 -2.89 -5.32 18.48
C LYS A 179 -2.07 -5.28 17.19
N ASN A 180 -2.48 -6.07 16.22
CA ASN A 180 -1.83 -6.08 14.92
C ASN A 180 -1.91 -4.68 14.27
N ALA A 181 -0.79 -4.17 13.78
CA ALA A 181 -0.71 -2.85 13.18
C ALA A 181 -1.62 -2.71 11.94
N ALA A 182 -1.81 -3.79 11.16
CA ALA A 182 -2.71 -3.78 10.01
C ALA A 182 -4.18 -3.61 10.43
N ASP A 183 -4.60 -4.23 11.53
CA ASP A 183 -5.96 -4.07 12.06
C ASP A 183 -6.16 -2.66 12.59
N MET A 184 -5.15 -2.12 13.26
CA MET A 184 -5.17 -0.73 13.73
C MET A 184 -5.19 0.28 12.57
N MET A 185 -4.45 0.00 11.48
CA MET A 185 -4.51 0.81 10.27
C MET A 185 -5.91 0.76 9.64
N LYS A 186 -6.50 -0.43 9.54
CA LYS A 186 -7.88 -0.61 9.07
C LYS A 186 -8.88 0.18 9.93
N PHE A 187 -8.71 0.12 11.26
CA PHE A 187 -9.53 0.89 12.19
C PHE A 187 -9.46 2.38 11.95
N VAL A 188 -8.25 2.94 11.86
CA VAL A 188 -8.07 4.40 11.65
C VAL A 188 -8.59 4.83 10.28
N ILE A 189 -8.23 4.09 9.21
CA ILE A 189 -8.67 4.43 7.84
C ILE A 189 -10.18 4.31 7.68
N SER A 190 -10.82 3.34 8.33
CA SER A 190 -12.29 3.19 8.29
C SER A 190 -13.05 4.22 9.13
N GLY A 191 -12.35 5.12 9.83
CA GLY A 191 -12.97 6.07 10.73
C GLY A 191 -13.49 5.42 12.02
N GLY A 192 -12.88 4.32 12.45
CA GLY A 192 -13.27 3.59 13.66
C GLY A 192 -14.38 2.56 13.47
N VAL A 193 -14.79 2.29 12.22
CA VAL A 193 -15.93 1.40 11.94
C VAL A 193 -15.54 -0.08 11.93
N SER A 194 -14.30 -0.41 11.57
CA SER A 194 -13.82 -1.80 11.45
C SER A 194 -12.39 -1.96 11.95
N GLY A 195 -11.99 -3.19 12.30
CA GLY A 195 -10.59 -3.49 12.69
C GLY A 195 -10.36 -3.80 14.17
N LEU A 196 -11.40 -3.83 15.00
CA LEU A 196 -11.31 -4.20 16.41
C LEU A 196 -12.08 -5.50 16.76
N ASP A 197 -12.60 -6.19 15.74
CA ASP A 197 -13.34 -7.46 15.90
C ASP A 197 -12.43 -8.61 16.27
#